data_91f56262afe419c216d0f73ba9d2b979
#
_entry.id   91f56262afe419c216d0f73ba9d2b979
#
_cell.length_a   1.000
_cell.length_b   1.000
_cell.length_c   1.000
_cell.angle_alpha   90.00
_cell.angle_beta   90.00
_cell.angle_gamma   90.00
#
_symmetry.space_group_name_H-M   'P 1'
#
loop_
_entity.id
_entity.type
_entity.pdbx_description
1 polymer ?
#
loop_
_entity_poly.entity_id
_entity_poly.type
_entity_poly.pdbx_seq_one_letter_code
_entity_poly.pdbx_strand_id
1 'polypeptide(L)'
;MLSIMFLPRQFQISVVENVDEDHLRKAIWLFPLYLLLINVFVLPVALGGLLLFADGGVDADTFVLTLPMARREEALALFAYLGGLSAGTGMVIVETIALSTMVCNDLVMPVLLRMRSLRINERRDVSRLLLSIRRLAIVTILILGYIYFRAAGEAYALVAI
;
A
#
# COMPACT_ATOMS: atom_id res chain seq x y z
N MET A 1 -17.96 -7.05 1.04
CA MET A 1 -17.09 -7.14 2.23
C MET A 1 -16.10 -8.31 2.20
N LEU A 2 -16.44 -9.46 1.64
CA LEU A 2 -15.52 -10.61 1.54
C LEU A 2 -14.28 -10.37 0.66
N SER A 3 -14.35 -9.50 -0.34
CA SER A 3 -13.22 -9.21 -1.24
C SER A 3 -11.99 -8.61 -0.53
N ILE A 4 -12.17 -7.93 0.59
CA ILE A 4 -11.07 -7.36 1.38
C ILE A 4 -10.14 -8.46 1.94
N MET A 5 -10.69 -9.62 2.29
CA MET A 5 -9.91 -10.76 2.81
C MET A 5 -9.02 -11.42 1.74
N PHE A 6 -9.34 -11.21 0.46
CA PHE A 6 -8.54 -11.72 -0.66
C PHE A 6 -7.40 -10.79 -1.08
N LEU A 7 -7.32 -9.58 -0.51
CA LEU A 7 -6.20 -8.69 -0.76
C LEU A 7 -4.94 -9.24 -0.05
N PRO A 8 -3.83 -9.42 -0.76
CA PRO A 8 -2.59 -9.97 -0.20
C PRO A 8 -2.14 -9.28 1.09
N ARG A 9 -2.25 -7.96 1.12
CA ARG A 9 -1.91 -7.14 2.28
C ARG A 9 -2.76 -7.45 3.50
N GLN A 10 -4.08 -7.57 3.32
CA GLN A 10 -4.99 -7.82 4.43
C GLN A 10 -4.81 -9.23 4.98
N PHE A 11 -4.63 -10.20 4.10
CA PHE A 11 -4.33 -11.58 4.50
C PHE A 11 -3.01 -11.67 5.26
N GLN A 12 -1.95 -11.00 4.79
CA GLN A 12 -0.66 -10.96 5.44
C GLN A 12 -0.77 -10.43 6.88
N ILE A 13 -1.44 -9.29 7.06
CA ILE A 13 -1.56 -8.64 8.38
C ILE A 13 -2.49 -9.42 9.31
N SER A 14 -3.64 -9.89 8.80
CA SER A 14 -4.68 -10.49 9.64
C SER A 14 -4.42 -11.94 10.02
N VAL A 15 -3.72 -12.68 9.16
CA VAL A 15 -3.54 -14.13 9.32
C VAL A 15 -2.08 -14.50 9.57
N VAL A 16 -1.15 -13.95 8.77
CA VAL A 16 0.26 -14.39 8.82
C VAL A 16 1.03 -13.72 9.95
N GLU A 17 0.81 -12.41 10.17
CA GLU A 17 1.53 -11.63 11.18
C GLU A 17 0.79 -11.53 12.52
N ASN A 18 -0.46 -11.97 12.56
CA ASN A 18 -1.25 -11.92 13.80
C ASN A 18 -0.77 -12.98 14.79
N VAL A 19 -0.37 -12.53 15.97
CA VAL A 19 0.15 -13.40 17.05
C VAL A 19 -0.93 -13.74 18.08
N ASP A 20 -1.98 -12.90 18.18
CA ASP A 20 -3.02 -13.04 19.20
C ASP A 20 -4.40 -12.72 18.63
N GLU A 21 -5.37 -13.57 18.87
CA GLU A 21 -6.76 -13.40 18.40
C GLU A 21 -7.45 -12.17 19.04
N ASP A 22 -7.06 -11.77 20.25
CA ASP A 22 -7.58 -10.58 20.90
C ASP A 22 -7.25 -9.29 20.13
N HIS A 23 -6.18 -9.27 19.37
CA HIS A 23 -5.87 -8.14 18.48
C HIS A 23 -6.91 -7.99 17.37
N LEU A 24 -7.38 -9.11 16.81
CA LEU A 24 -8.46 -9.10 15.81
C LEU A 24 -9.76 -8.55 16.39
N ARG A 25 -10.11 -8.96 17.60
CA ARG A 25 -11.31 -8.50 18.30
C ARG A 25 -11.31 -6.99 18.52
N LYS A 26 -10.16 -6.43 18.90
CA LYS A 26 -9.98 -4.97 19.03
C LYS A 26 -10.02 -4.28 17.67
N ALA A 27 -9.37 -4.85 16.65
CA ALA A 27 -9.32 -4.29 15.31
C ALA A 27 -10.71 -4.19 14.66
N ILE A 28 -11.62 -5.15 14.90
CA ILE A 28 -13.01 -5.13 14.38
C ILE A 28 -13.76 -3.84 14.77
N TRP A 29 -13.48 -3.29 15.94
CA TRP A 29 -14.11 -2.06 16.42
C TRP A 29 -13.29 -0.80 16.14
N LEU A 30 -11.98 -0.87 16.34
CA LEU A 30 -11.10 0.28 16.16
C LEU A 30 -10.91 0.66 14.69
N PHE A 31 -10.91 -0.30 13.78
CA PHE A 31 -10.72 -0.02 12.35
C PHE A 31 -11.90 0.74 11.73
N PRO A 32 -13.17 0.35 11.94
CA PRO A 32 -14.31 1.16 11.48
C PRO A 32 -14.35 2.55 12.12
N LEU A 33 -14.02 2.66 13.42
CA LEU A 33 -13.95 3.95 14.10
C LEU A 33 -12.88 4.86 13.48
N TYR A 34 -11.70 4.30 13.20
CA TYR A 34 -10.62 5.02 12.52
C TYR A 34 -11.04 5.50 11.13
N LEU A 35 -11.69 4.65 10.34
CA LEU A 35 -12.21 5.02 9.02
C LEU A 35 -13.26 6.13 9.12
N LEU A 36 -14.15 6.06 10.11
CA LEU A 36 -15.15 7.10 10.35
C LEU A 36 -14.49 8.44 10.69
N LEU A 37 -13.50 8.43 11.59
CA LEU A 37 -12.76 9.64 11.95
C LEU A 37 -12.07 10.30 10.76
N ILE A 38 -11.42 9.53 9.89
CA ILE A 38 -10.78 10.07 8.69
C ILE A 38 -11.85 10.67 7.76
N ASN A 39 -12.96 9.96 7.54
CA ASN A 39 -14.02 10.42 6.63
C ASN A 39 -14.69 11.72 7.09
N VAL A 40 -14.71 12.01 8.40
CA VAL A 40 -15.22 13.30 8.90
C VAL A 40 -14.45 14.48 8.32
N PHE A 41 -13.14 14.34 8.08
CA PHE A 41 -12.32 15.41 7.50
C PHE A 41 -12.37 15.47 5.97
N VAL A 42 -12.76 14.39 5.31
CA VAL A 42 -12.84 14.33 3.84
C VAL A 42 -13.92 15.28 3.30
N LEU A 43 -15.10 15.30 3.94
CA LEU A 43 -16.21 16.16 3.50
C LEU A 43 -15.87 17.66 3.55
N PRO A 44 -15.33 18.23 4.65
CA PRO A 44 -14.94 19.63 4.69
C PRO A 44 -13.88 19.99 3.66
N VAL A 45 -12.90 19.12 3.44
CA VAL A 45 -11.83 19.33 2.44
C VAL A 45 -12.41 19.31 1.04
N ALA A 46 -13.26 18.32 0.70
CA ALA A 46 -13.90 18.24 -0.60
C ALA A 46 -14.79 19.44 -0.89
N LEU A 47 -15.65 19.82 0.06
CA LEU A 47 -16.53 20.99 -0.08
C LEU A 47 -15.72 22.30 -0.19
N GLY A 48 -14.68 22.46 0.63
CA GLY A 48 -13.79 23.62 0.56
C GLY A 48 -13.08 23.72 -0.79
N GLY A 49 -12.63 22.59 -1.35
CA GLY A 49 -12.03 22.52 -2.68
C GLY A 49 -13.01 22.89 -3.78
N LEU A 50 -14.21 22.32 -3.77
CA LEU A 50 -15.26 22.63 -4.77
C LEU A 50 -15.69 24.10 -4.73
N LEU A 51 -15.76 24.71 -3.54
CA LEU A 51 -16.13 26.11 -3.39
C LEU A 51 -15.01 27.05 -3.84
N LEU A 52 -13.75 26.70 -3.59
CA LEU A 52 -12.61 27.55 -3.92
C LEU A 52 -12.19 27.42 -5.39
N PHE A 53 -12.32 26.22 -5.95
CA PHE A 53 -11.91 25.87 -7.31
C PHE A 53 -13.11 25.48 -8.19
N ALA A 54 -14.20 26.28 -8.12
CA ALA A 54 -15.44 26.05 -8.86
C ALA A 54 -15.24 25.94 -10.37
N ASP A 55 -14.17 26.52 -10.91
CA ASP A 55 -13.84 26.53 -12.34
C ASP A 55 -13.28 25.18 -12.85
N GLY A 56 -13.13 24.16 -11.98
CA GLY A 56 -12.66 22.83 -12.38
C GLY A 56 -11.18 22.77 -12.80
N GLY A 57 -10.40 23.82 -12.56
CA GLY A 57 -8.98 23.89 -12.96
C GLY A 57 -8.02 23.07 -12.07
N VAL A 58 -8.52 22.48 -11.00
CA VAL A 58 -7.72 21.71 -10.03
C VAL A 58 -8.36 20.34 -9.80
N ASP A 59 -7.54 19.29 -9.87
CA ASP A 59 -7.98 17.94 -9.62
C ASP A 59 -8.44 17.76 -8.16
N ALA A 60 -9.60 17.12 -7.97
CA ALA A 60 -10.19 16.90 -6.65
C ALA A 60 -9.28 16.11 -5.72
N ASP A 61 -8.49 15.16 -6.25
CA ASP A 61 -7.55 14.35 -5.49
C ASP A 61 -6.42 15.18 -4.86
N THR A 62 -6.16 16.39 -5.38
CA THR A 62 -5.12 17.29 -4.90
C THR A 62 -5.61 18.33 -3.90
N PHE A 63 -6.90 18.39 -3.58
CA PHE A 63 -7.48 19.43 -2.71
C PHE A 63 -6.83 19.51 -1.34
N VAL A 64 -6.39 18.39 -0.77
CA VAL A 64 -5.70 18.35 0.54
C VAL A 64 -4.42 19.21 0.50
N LEU A 65 -3.75 19.27 -0.65
CA LEU A 65 -2.51 20.03 -0.83
C LEU A 65 -2.78 21.44 -1.36
N THR A 66 -3.69 21.57 -2.33
CA THR A 66 -3.93 22.83 -3.04
C THR A 66 -4.72 23.86 -2.21
N LEU A 67 -5.61 23.39 -1.30
CA LEU A 67 -6.34 24.29 -0.40
C LEU A 67 -5.43 25.11 0.51
N PRO A 68 -4.50 24.51 1.29
CA PRO A 68 -3.59 25.29 2.11
C PRO A 68 -2.64 26.16 1.28
N MET A 69 -2.21 25.69 0.09
CA MET A 69 -1.38 26.48 -0.81
C MET A 69 -2.11 27.73 -1.31
N ALA A 70 -3.39 27.61 -1.70
CA ALA A 70 -4.21 28.74 -2.13
C ALA A 70 -4.43 29.77 -1.01
N ARG A 71 -4.43 29.34 0.24
CA ARG A 71 -4.53 30.19 1.43
C ARG A 71 -3.18 30.71 1.93
N ARG A 72 -2.07 30.40 1.24
CA ARG A 72 -0.69 30.73 1.63
C ARG A 72 -0.28 30.18 3.02
N GLU A 73 -0.90 29.09 3.44
CA GLU A 73 -0.56 28.37 4.68
C GLU A 73 0.53 27.31 4.36
N GLU A 74 1.76 27.81 4.14
CA GLU A 74 2.89 26.97 3.69
C GLU A 74 3.21 25.84 4.65
N ALA A 75 3.13 26.07 5.96
CA ALA A 75 3.37 25.06 6.97
C ALA A 75 2.35 23.92 6.88
N LEU A 76 1.07 24.24 6.70
CA LEU A 76 0.01 23.25 6.57
C LEU A 76 0.15 22.45 5.27
N ALA A 77 0.50 23.10 4.16
CA ALA A 77 0.79 22.45 2.89
C ALA A 77 1.96 21.47 3.00
N LEU A 78 3.02 21.86 3.72
CA LEU A 78 4.17 20.99 3.98
C LEU A 78 3.79 19.77 4.81
N PHE A 79 3.00 19.94 5.88
CA PHE A 79 2.49 18.82 6.68
C PHE A 79 1.60 17.88 5.87
N ALA A 80 0.71 18.41 5.03
CA ALA A 80 -0.13 17.61 4.14
C ALA A 80 0.72 16.80 3.16
N TYR A 81 1.73 17.42 2.55
CA TYR A 81 2.67 16.75 1.65
C TYR A 81 3.46 15.64 2.33
N LEU A 82 4.04 15.92 3.51
CA LEU A 82 4.80 14.92 4.26
C LEU A 82 3.90 13.76 4.72
N GLY A 83 2.67 14.07 5.13
CA GLY A 83 1.66 13.06 5.50
C GLY A 83 1.32 12.15 4.33
N GLY A 84 1.04 12.71 3.16
CA GLY A 84 0.76 11.98 1.94
C GLY A 84 1.94 11.09 1.49
N LEU A 85 3.16 11.66 1.51
CA LEU A 85 4.38 10.93 1.18
C LEU A 85 4.60 9.75 2.14
N SER A 86 4.41 9.97 3.44
CA SER A 86 4.55 8.93 4.47
C SER A 86 3.53 7.81 4.28
N ALA A 87 2.26 8.17 4.07
CA ALA A 87 1.19 7.21 3.84
C ALA A 87 1.44 6.37 2.57
N GLY A 88 1.77 7.03 1.45
CA GLY A 88 2.09 6.35 0.20
C GLY A 88 3.28 5.40 0.32
N THR A 89 4.35 5.86 0.97
CA THR A 89 5.54 5.02 1.21
C THR A 89 5.18 3.81 2.07
N GLY A 90 4.41 3.99 3.14
CA GLY A 90 3.93 2.89 3.98
C GLY A 90 3.11 1.86 3.21
N MET A 91 2.21 2.31 2.34
CA MET A 91 1.43 1.42 1.46
C MET A 91 2.34 0.59 0.55
N VAL A 92 3.29 1.22 -0.14
CA VAL A 92 4.22 0.53 -1.05
C VAL A 92 5.05 -0.51 -0.30
N ILE A 93 5.53 -0.20 0.91
CA ILE A 93 6.28 -1.15 1.73
C ILE A 93 5.44 -2.38 2.06
N VAL A 94 4.24 -2.20 2.58
CA VAL A 94 3.37 -3.32 3.00
C VAL A 94 2.96 -4.18 1.81
N GLU A 95 2.59 -3.57 0.68
CA GLU A 95 2.23 -4.29 -0.55
C GLU A 95 3.40 -5.10 -1.10
N THR A 96 4.59 -4.52 -1.18
CA THR A 96 5.76 -5.22 -1.70
C THR A 96 6.19 -6.38 -0.81
N ILE A 97 6.08 -6.24 0.52
CA ILE A 97 6.35 -7.33 1.46
C ILE A 97 5.34 -8.46 1.27
N ALA A 98 4.05 -8.16 1.19
CA ALA A 98 3.00 -9.15 1.00
C ALA A 98 3.18 -9.90 -0.31
N LEU A 99 3.34 -9.18 -1.44
CA LEU A 99 3.53 -9.77 -2.76
C LEU A 99 4.81 -10.59 -2.85
N SER A 100 5.93 -10.10 -2.31
CA SER A 100 7.20 -10.85 -2.32
C SER A 100 7.10 -12.14 -1.51
N THR A 101 6.32 -12.15 -0.43
CA THR A 101 6.06 -13.33 0.37
C THR A 101 5.23 -14.36 -0.42
N MET A 102 4.18 -13.91 -1.12
CA MET A 102 3.38 -14.77 -1.99
C MET A 102 4.22 -15.35 -3.15
N VAL A 103 4.99 -14.52 -3.84
CA VAL A 103 5.91 -14.98 -4.90
C VAL A 103 6.86 -16.05 -4.36
N CYS A 104 7.44 -15.82 -3.19
CA CYS A 104 8.36 -16.76 -2.57
C CYS A 104 7.67 -18.09 -2.23
N ASN A 105 6.48 -18.05 -1.61
CA ASN A 105 5.81 -19.24 -1.12
C ASN A 105 5.08 -20.02 -2.22
N ASP A 106 4.42 -19.32 -3.14
CA ASP A 106 3.51 -19.94 -4.10
C ASP A 106 4.18 -20.25 -5.44
N LEU A 107 5.21 -19.51 -5.83
CA LEU A 107 5.93 -19.72 -7.08
C LEU A 107 7.30 -20.37 -6.84
N VAL A 108 8.12 -19.79 -5.97
CA VAL A 108 9.52 -20.20 -5.83
C VAL A 108 9.64 -21.51 -5.06
N MET A 109 8.94 -21.65 -3.92
CA MET A 109 9.03 -22.86 -3.09
C MET A 109 8.58 -24.13 -3.83
N PRO A 110 7.46 -24.17 -4.56
CA PRO A 110 7.08 -25.36 -5.33
C PRO A 110 8.10 -25.72 -6.41
N VAL A 111 8.69 -24.73 -7.08
CA VAL A 111 9.73 -24.94 -8.08
C VAL A 111 11.01 -25.51 -7.45
N LEU A 112 11.46 -24.91 -6.33
CA LEU A 112 12.63 -25.40 -5.59
C LEU A 112 12.44 -26.82 -5.08
N LEU A 113 11.25 -27.16 -4.58
CA LEU A 113 10.94 -28.52 -4.09
C LEU A 113 10.86 -29.53 -5.22
N ARG A 114 10.44 -29.14 -6.43
CA ARG A 114 10.45 -29.99 -7.63
C ARG A 114 11.85 -30.21 -8.20
N MET A 115 12.72 -29.24 -8.04
CA MET A 115 14.12 -29.38 -8.47
C MET A 115 14.93 -30.22 -7.47
N ARG A 116 14.72 -31.52 -7.52
CA ARG A 116 15.37 -32.57 -6.68
C ARG A 116 16.90 -32.55 -6.73
N SER A 117 17.48 -31.77 -7.63
CA SER A 117 18.93 -31.67 -7.88
C SER A 117 19.68 -30.75 -6.92
N LEU A 118 19.00 -29.85 -6.25
CA LEU A 118 19.61 -29.01 -5.24
C LEU A 118 19.59 -29.82 -3.91
N ARG A 119 20.74 -30.36 -3.54
CA ARG A 119 20.99 -30.95 -2.21
C ARG A 119 20.82 -29.85 -1.14
N ILE A 120 19.55 -29.55 -0.82
CA ILE A 120 19.18 -28.60 0.21
C ILE A 120 19.32 -29.30 1.59
N ASN A 121 20.52 -29.77 1.90
CA ASN A 121 20.76 -30.55 3.12
C ASN A 121 21.34 -29.69 4.26
N GLU A 122 21.55 -28.40 4.07
CA GLU A 122 22.02 -27.49 5.12
C GLU A 122 21.00 -26.39 5.35
N ARG A 123 20.23 -26.49 6.43
CA ARG A 123 19.15 -25.55 6.84
C ARG A 123 19.55 -24.08 6.83
N ARG A 124 20.84 -23.78 6.90
CA ARG A 124 21.38 -22.42 6.94
C ARG A 124 21.41 -21.75 5.56
N ASP A 125 21.62 -22.53 4.50
CA ASP A 125 21.68 -22.01 3.13
C ASP A 125 20.30 -21.72 2.56
N VAL A 126 19.27 -22.51 2.95
CA VAL A 126 17.88 -22.30 2.50
C VAL A 126 17.33 -20.96 2.97
N SER A 127 17.55 -20.58 4.22
CA SER A 127 17.06 -19.32 4.77
C SER A 127 17.70 -18.10 4.08
N ARG A 128 18.99 -18.17 3.79
CA ARG A 128 19.69 -17.12 3.06
C ARG A 128 19.21 -17.01 1.62
N LEU A 129 18.99 -18.14 0.96
CA LEU A 129 18.46 -18.20 -0.39
C LEU A 129 17.06 -17.58 -0.46
N LEU A 130 16.16 -17.95 0.46
CA LEU A 130 14.82 -17.40 0.55
C LEU A 130 14.81 -15.89 0.79
N LEU A 131 15.70 -15.39 1.66
CA LEU A 131 15.86 -13.95 1.87
C LEU A 131 16.34 -13.22 0.62
N SER A 132 17.28 -13.81 -0.13
CA SER A 132 17.77 -13.22 -1.37
C SER A 132 16.68 -13.19 -2.44
N ILE A 133 15.91 -14.27 -2.57
CA ILE A 133 14.78 -14.35 -3.51
C ILE A 133 13.71 -13.31 -3.15
N ARG A 134 13.36 -13.18 -1.86
CA ARG A 134 12.41 -12.18 -1.40
C ARG A 134 12.87 -10.76 -1.70
N ARG A 135 14.14 -10.44 -1.47
CA ARG A 135 14.73 -9.13 -1.82
C ARG A 135 14.68 -8.87 -3.32
N LEU A 136 15.03 -9.86 -4.13
CA LEU A 136 14.96 -9.74 -5.58
C LEU A 136 13.52 -9.53 -6.05
N ALA A 137 12.56 -10.27 -5.48
CA ALA A 137 11.14 -10.10 -5.78
C ALA A 137 10.65 -8.67 -5.45
N ILE A 138 11.03 -8.12 -4.29
CA ILE A 138 10.69 -6.72 -3.92
C ILE A 138 11.21 -5.74 -4.98
N VAL A 139 12.50 -5.84 -5.34
CA VAL A 139 13.10 -4.95 -6.33
C VAL A 139 12.40 -5.09 -7.69
N THR A 140 12.10 -6.31 -8.12
CA THR A 140 11.41 -6.58 -9.38
C THR A 140 10.00 -5.97 -9.38
N ILE A 141 9.24 -6.14 -8.28
CA ILE A 141 7.89 -5.57 -8.13
C ILE A 141 7.94 -4.05 -8.20
N LEU A 142 8.90 -3.42 -7.52
CA LEU A 142 9.07 -1.96 -7.54
C LEU A 142 9.43 -1.44 -8.95
N ILE A 143 10.31 -2.15 -9.65
CA ILE A 143 10.67 -1.78 -11.03
C ILE A 143 9.47 -1.92 -11.96
N LEU A 144 8.71 -3.01 -11.87
CA LEU A 144 7.50 -3.22 -12.65
C LEU A 144 6.44 -2.15 -12.36
N GLY A 145 6.24 -1.81 -11.07
CA GLY A 145 5.36 -0.73 -10.67
C GLY A 145 5.79 0.63 -11.25
N TYR A 146 7.09 0.92 -11.22
CA TYR A 146 7.63 2.14 -11.82
C TYR A 146 7.46 2.17 -13.35
N ILE A 147 7.73 1.06 -14.02
CA ILE A 147 7.52 0.95 -15.49
C ILE A 147 6.05 1.16 -15.83
N TYR A 148 5.15 0.52 -15.07
CA TYR A 148 3.70 0.71 -15.25
C TYR A 148 3.30 2.18 -15.05
N PHE A 149 3.78 2.81 -13.98
CA PHE A 149 3.55 4.23 -13.73
C PHE A 149 4.01 5.11 -14.90
N ARG A 150 5.17 4.83 -15.46
CA ARG A 150 5.69 5.55 -16.64
C ARG A 150 4.88 5.31 -17.92
N ALA A 151 4.32 4.11 -18.07
CA ALA A 151 3.55 3.71 -19.25
C ALA A 151 2.08 4.17 -19.19
N ALA A 152 1.50 4.26 -17.99
CA ALA A 152 0.09 4.62 -17.78
C ALA A 152 -0.20 6.11 -18.09
N GLY A 153 0.84 6.96 -18.17
CA GLY A 153 0.65 8.39 -18.47
C GLY A 153 -0.18 9.10 -17.40
N GLU A 154 -1.09 9.97 -17.81
CA GLU A 154 -1.92 10.78 -16.90
C GLU A 154 -3.16 10.04 -16.35
N ALA A 155 -3.37 8.78 -16.69
CA ALA A 155 -4.48 7.96 -16.20
C ALA A 155 -4.20 7.44 -14.77
N TYR A 156 -3.96 8.36 -13.83
CA TYR A 156 -3.63 8.00 -12.44
C TYR A 156 -4.85 7.74 -11.56
N ALA A 157 -6.01 8.22 -11.94
CA ALA A 157 -7.21 8.02 -11.15
C ALA A 157 -7.81 6.64 -11.42
N LEU A 158 -7.73 5.74 -10.43
CA LEU A 158 -8.49 4.47 -10.42
C LEU A 158 -10.02 4.69 -10.56
N VAL A 159 -10.46 5.93 -10.48
CA VAL A 159 -11.86 6.36 -10.56
C VAL A 159 -12.24 6.80 -11.99
N ALA A 160 -11.29 6.91 -12.90
CA ALA A 160 -11.54 7.30 -14.29
C ALA A 160 -11.81 6.10 -15.24
N ILE A 161 -12.09 4.91 -14.67
CA ILE A 161 -12.52 3.73 -15.43
C ILE A 161 -14.00 3.50 -15.28
#